data_417a01ca312259fb9bc60b6fb993da69
#
_entry.id   417a01ca312259fb9bc60b6fb993da69
#
_cell.length_a   1.000
_cell.length_b   1.000
_cell.length_c   1.000
_cell.angle_alpha   90.00
_cell.angle_beta   90.00
_cell.angle_gamma   90.00
#
_symmetry.space_group_name_H-M   'P 1'
#
loop_
_entity.id
_entity.type
_entity.pdbx_description
1 polymer ?
#
loop_
_entity_poly.entity_id
_entity_poly.type
_entity_poly.pdbx_seq_one_letter_code
_entity_poly.pdbx_strand_id
1 'polypeptide(L)'
;MRAASLGRLSTRPLSACSGRRGLCSPLKQKLVELMPAKQAGLKALKKEHGGKVVDKVTLDQLLGGARSVKCMLWETSLLDPLEGIRFRGFTIPELQEKLPTYSGKKGDEPMPEGLFWLLLTGEVPTKAEVDSLTAELHARSTLPAHVESTIRSFPKGMHPMTQLSSAILALQTDSVFAREYAKGTSKAMYWDHTYEDMMNLLARLPEVCALPAVLRVPRGCSAMPRAALDHSPSVAPPQV
;
A
#
# COMPACT_ATOMS: atom_id res chain seq x y z
N MET A 1 -12.02 55.37 3.55
CA MET A 1 -11.18 54.44 2.78
C MET A 1 -10.13 53.83 3.69
N ARG A 2 -10.34 52.63 4.19
CA ARG A 2 -9.34 51.88 4.98
C ARG A 2 -8.90 50.68 4.15
N ALA A 3 -7.62 50.63 3.78
CA ALA A 3 -7.00 49.55 3.07
C ALA A 3 -6.90 48.31 4.00
N ALA A 4 -7.50 47.21 3.60
CA ALA A 4 -7.35 45.93 4.29
C ALA A 4 -6.00 45.30 3.93
N SER A 5 -5.18 45.09 4.95
CA SER A 5 -3.91 44.40 4.88
C SER A 5 -4.13 42.95 4.54
N LEU A 6 -3.71 42.52 3.36
CA LEU A 6 -3.63 41.11 2.98
C LEU A 6 -2.48 40.46 3.75
N GLY A 7 -2.84 39.65 4.77
CA GLY A 7 -1.91 38.84 5.54
C GLY A 7 -1.14 37.87 4.63
N ARG A 8 0.18 37.98 4.66
CA ARG A 8 1.10 37.00 4.01
C ARG A 8 0.85 35.62 4.56
N LEU A 9 0.37 34.72 3.71
CA LEU A 9 0.36 33.30 3.97
C LEU A 9 1.81 32.84 4.11
N SER A 10 2.20 32.59 5.37
CA SER A 10 3.49 32.01 5.72
C SER A 10 3.57 30.60 5.13
N THR A 11 4.33 30.45 4.07
CA THR A 11 4.76 29.14 3.56
C THR A 11 5.83 28.60 4.51
N ARG A 12 5.40 27.95 5.60
CA ARG A 12 6.31 27.14 6.38
C ARG A 12 6.75 25.94 5.53
N PRO A 13 8.07 25.69 5.37
CA PRO A 13 8.54 24.47 4.71
C PRO A 13 8.04 23.27 5.51
N LEU A 14 7.59 22.22 4.78
CA LEU A 14 7.20 20.91 5.31
C LEU A 14 8.43 20.18 5.88
N SER A 15 9.00 20.71 6.95
CA SER A 15 9.97 20.01 7.79
C SER A 15 9.19 19.21 8.84
N ALA A 16 8.51 18.15 8.42
CA ALA A 16 7.66 17.35 9.31
C ALA A 16 8.22 15.94 9.57
N CYS A 17 9.53 15.81 9.73
CA CYS A 17 10.14 14.71 10.48
C CYS A 17 10.59 15.18 11.87
N SER A 18 9.83 16.06 12.51
CA SER A 18 10.12 16.59 13.83
C SER A 18 9.17 15.97 14.88
N GLY A 19 9.57 14.82 15.48
CA GLY A 19 8.86 14.36 16.65
C GLY A 19 9.09 12.94 17.15
N ARG A 20 9.71 12.06 16.39
CA ARG A 20 10.31 10.81 16.89
C ARG A 20 11.49 10.44 16.00
N ARG A 21 12.71 10.44 16.58
CA ARG A 21 13.90 9.81 15.96
C ARG A 21 13.75 8.28 16.04
N GLY A 22 12.73 7.76 15.35
CA GLY A 22 12.52 6.37 15.03
C GLY A 22 12.49 6.29 13.53
N LEU A 23 13.56 5.81 12.94
CA LEU A 23 13.74 5.26 11.59
C LEU A 23 12.64 5.65 10.58
N CYS A 24 12.79 6.83 9.96
CA CYS A 24 12.02 7.12 8.76
C CYS A 24 12.52 6.14 7.69
N SER A 25 11.66 5.18 7.28
CA SER A 25 12.06 4.18 6.32
C SER A 25 12.44 4.81 4.99
N PRO A 26 13.33 4.19 4.19
CA PRO A 26 13.74 4.71 2.89
C PRO A 26 12.56 5.02 1.98
N LEU A 27 11.51 4.17 1.98
CA LEU A 27 10.30 4.41 1.21
C LEU A 27 9.57 5.68 1.66
N LYS A 28 9.40 5.88 2.96
CA LYS A 28 8.75 7.09 3.52
C LYS A 28 9.53 8.36 3.20
N GLN A 29 10.87 8.30 3.30
CA GLN A 29 11.74 9.42 2.94
C GLN A 29 11.58 9.79 1.46
N LYS A 30 11.60 8.80 0.57
CA LYS A 30 11.39 8.99 -0.85
C LYS A 30 10.03 9.64 -1.17
N LEU A 31 8.98 9.22 -0.49
CA LEU A 31 7.64 9.83 -0.64
C LEU A 31 7.62 11.29 -0.17
N VAL A 32 8.28 11.63 0.95
CA VAL A 32 8.41 13.02 1.42
C VAL A 32 9.11 13.90 0.39
N GLU A 33 10.15 13.39 -0.27
CA GLU A 33 10.89 14.12 -1.33
C GLU A 33 10.05 14.33 -2.59
N LEU A 34 9.30 13.31 -3.02
CA LEU A 34 8.52 13.34 -4.27
C LEU A 34 7.22 14.15 -4.17
N MET A 35 6.59 14.16 -3.00
CA MET A 35 5.26 14.76 -2.84
C MET A 35 5.16 16.25 -3.18
N PRO A 36 6.08 17.13 -2.77
CA PRO A 36 5.97 18.55 -3.07
C PRO A 36 5.91 18.84 -4.58
N ALA A 37 6.77 18.18 -5.36
CA ALA A 37 6.79 18.30 -6.81
C ALA A 37 5.51 17.80 -7.47
N LYS A 38 5.00 16.63 -7.04
CA LYS A 38 3.74 16.07 -7.53
C LYS A 38 2.53 16.95 -7.18
N GLN A 39 2.48 17.50 -5.97
CA GLN A 39 1.43 18.42 -5.55
C GLN A 39 1.47 19.74 -6.34
N ALA A 40 2.66 20.28 -6.59
CA ALA A 40 2.84 21.49 -7.40
C ALA A 40 2.39 21.25 -8.85
N GLY A 41 2.78 20.11 -9.45
CA GLY A 41 2.35 19.71 -10.79
C GLY A 41 0.83 19.56 -10.91
N LEU A 42 0.18 18.92 -9.92
CA LEU A 42 -1.28 18.80 -9.90
C LEU A 42 -1.99 20.16 -9.78
N LYS A 43 -1.46 21.07 -8.95
CA LYS A 43 -2.00 22.43 -8.83
C LYS A 43 -1.86 23.22 -10.14
N ALA A 44 -0.71 23.10 -10.80
CA ALA A 44 -0.46 23.75 -12.09
C ALA A 44 -1.42 23.21 -13.15
N LEU A 45 -1.53 21.89 -13.28
CA LEU A 45 -2.44 21.22 -14.21
C LEU A 45 -3.90 21.65 -14.01
N LYS A 46 -4.37 21.68 -12.75
CA LYS A 46 -5.71 22.14 -12.41
C LYS A 46 -5.93 23.61 -12.76
N LYS A 47 -4.93 24.47 -12.53
CA LYS A 47 -5.01 25.89 -12.85
C LYS A 47 -5.10 26.12 -14.36
N GLU A 48 -4.31 25.37 -15.13
CA GLU A 48 -4.19 25.55 -16.58
C GLU A 48 -5.31 24.87 -17.36
N HIS A 49 -5.73 23.66 -16.93
CA HIS A 49 -6.64 22.82 -17.69
C HIS A 49 -7.91 22.43 -16.94
N GLY A 50 -8.18 23.00 -15.75
CA GLY A 50 -9.29 22.56 -14.89
C GLY A 50 -10.69 22.72 -15.50
N GLY A 51 -10.85 23.61 -16.48
CA GLY A 51 -12.12 23.78 -17.21
C GLY A 51 -12.23 22.97 -18.53
N LYS A 52 -11.19 22.20 -18.88
CA LYS A 52 -11.17 21.44 -20.14
C LYS A 52 -12.12 20.24 -20.07
N VAL A 53 -13.00 20.11 -21.04
CA VAL A 53 -13.87 18.93 -21.20
C VAL A 53 -13.03 17.79 -21.71
N VAL A 54 -12.97 16.68 -20.97
CA VAL A 54 -12.19 15.48 -21.31
C VAL A 54 -13.04 14.51 -22.11
N ASP A 55 -14.32 14.34 -21.71
CA ASP A 55 -15.24 13.42 -22.36
C ASP A 55 -16.69 13.89 -22.20
N LYS A 56 -17.61 13.38 -23.02
CA LYS A 56 -19.06 13.61 -22.90
C LYS A 56 -19.71 12.32 -22.42
N VAL A 57 -20.50 12.40 -21.37
CA VAL A 57 -21.19 11.25 -20.81
C VAL A 57 -22.53 11.05 -21.54
N THR A 58 -22.78 9.83 -22.03
CA THR A 58 -24.03 9.43 -22.68
C THR A 58 -25.01 8.84 -21.67
N LEU A 59 -26.31 8.82 -22.04
CA LEU A 59 -27.33 8.18 -21.23
C LEU A 59 -27.08 6.68 -21.02
N ASP A 60 -26.61 5.99 -22.06
CA ASP A 60 -26.27 4.55 -21.99
C ASP A 60 -25.14 4.27 -20.99
N GLN A 61 -24.13 5.14 -20.92
CA GLN A 61 -23.08 5.03 -19.91
C GLN A 61 -23.60 5.16 -18.50
N LEU A 62 -24.57 6.07 -18.26
CA LEU A 62 -25.20 6.27 -16.95
C LEU A 62 -26.08 5.08 -16.58
N LEU A 63 -26.89 4.56 -17.50
CA LEU A 63 -27.73 3.37 -17.30
C LEU A 63 -26.87 2.13 -17.01
N GLY A 64 -25.69 2.04 -17.63
CA GLY A 64 -24.72 0.96 -17.42
C GLY A 64 -23.85 1.10 -16.15
N GLY A 65 -24.15 2.04 -15.25
CA GLY A 65 -23.38 2.27 -14.04
C GLY A 65 -22.09 3.05 -14.28
N ALA A 66 -22.11 4.04 -15.15
CA ALA A 66 -20.97 4.89 -15.52
C ALA A 66 -19.78 4.11 -16.10
N ARG A 67 -20.03 2.98 -16.74
CA ARG A 67 -18.98 2.19 -17.42
C ARG A 67 -18.35 3.03 -18.53
N SER A 68 -17.04 2.94 -18.67
CA SER A 68 -16.24 3.65 -19.67
C SER A 68 -16.22 5.18 -19.50
N VAL A 69 -16.77 5.72 -18.43
CA VAL A 69 -16.60 7.15 -18.10
C VAL A 69 -15.19 7.37 -17.56
N LYS A 70 -14.43 8.26 -18.20
CA LYS A 70 -13.09 8.64 -17.74
C LYS A 70 -13.17 9.52 -16.50
N CYS A 71 -13.10 8.91 -15.32
CA CYS A 71 -13.20 9.60 -14.03
C CYS A 71 -11.86 9.72 -13.27
N MET A 72 -10.80 9.12 -13.80
CA MET A 72 -9.46 9.17 -13.21
C MET A 72 -8.46 9.77 -14.18
N LEU A 73 -7.67 10.73 -13.68
CA LEU A 73 -6.56 11.32 -14.43
C LEU A 73 -5.25 10.59 -14.17
N TRP A 74 -5.13 9.90 -13.04
CA TRP A 74 -3.89 9.29 -12.58
C TRP A 74 -4.09 7.81 -12.30
N GLU A 75 -3.67 6.99 -13.23
CA GLU A 75 -3.74 5.54 -13.09
C GLU A 75 -2.35 4.98 -12.77
N THR A 76 -2.20 4.40 -11.59
CA THR A 76 -0.96 3.71 -11.19
C THR A 76 -0.87 2.34 -11.82
N SER A 77 -2.02 1.71 -12.10
CA SER A 77 -2.14 0.47 -12.87
C SER A 77 -3.32 0.58 -13.81
N LEU A 78 -3.18 0.05 -15.01
CA LEU A 78 -4.21 0.04 -16.04
C LEU A 78 -4.37 -1.38 -16.58
N LEU A 79 -5.60 -1.89 -16.54
CA LEU A 79 -5.95 -3.16 -17.18
C LEU A 79 -6.67 -2.87 -18.49
N ASP A 80 -5.95 -3.02 -19.59
CA ASP A 80 -6.52 -2.95 -20.91
C ASP A 80 -7.05 -4.33 -21.35
N PRO A 81 -8.26 -4.43 -21.95
CA PRO A 81 -8.84 -5.71 -22.34
C PRO A 81 -8.10 -6.43 -23.48
N LEU A 82 -7.29 -5.72 -24.24
CA LEU A 82 -6.54 -6.28 -25.38
C LEU A 82 -5.05 -6.43 -25.08
N GLU A 83 -4.45 -5.44 -24.38
CA GLU A 83 -3.02 -5.44 -24.06
C GLU A 83 -2.69 -6.08 -22.71
N GLY A 84 -3.68 -6.24 -21.84
CA GLY A 84 -3.47 -6.72 -20.47
C GLY A 84 -3.09 -5.62 -19.46
N ILE A 85 -2.54 -6.03 -18.34
CA ILE A 85 -2.23 -5.10 -17.23
C ILE A 85 -0.90 -4.36 -17.45
N ARG A 86 -0.90 -3.08 -17.09
CA ARG A 86 0.31 -2.24 -16.98
C ARG A 86 0.40 -1.62 -15.59
N PHE A 87 1.59 -1.63 -15.01
CA PHE A 87 1.92 -1.01 -13.73
C PHE A 87 2.86 0.17 -13.97
N ARG A 88 2.41 1.39 -13.72
CA ARG A 88 3.16 2.62 -14.05
C ARG A 88 3.65 2.66 -15.51
N GLY A 89 2.87 2.07 -16.43
CA GLY A 89 3.17 1.97 -17.85
C GLY A 89 3.98 0.73 -18.26
N PHE A 90 4.53 -0.03 -17.32
CA PHE A 90 5.28 -1.26 -17.59
C PHE A 90 4.37 -2.49 -17.68
N THR A 91 4.66 -3.37 -18.62
CA THR A 91 4.07 -4.71 -18.72
C THR A 91 4.69 -5.68 -17.71
N ILE A 92 4.07 -6.84 -17.48
CA ILE A 92 4.63 -7.89 -16.61
C ILE A 92 6.02 -8.35 -17.07
N PRO A 93 6.25 -8.69 -18.35
CA PRO A 93 7.60 -9.08 -18.82
C PRO A 93 8.66 -8.00 -18.60
N GLU A 94 8.31 -6.74 -18.86
CA GLU A 94 9.25 -5.62 -18.60
C GLU A 94 9.59 -5.47 -17.12
N LEU A 95 8.66 -5.78 -16.23
CA LEU A 95 8.89 -5.74 -14.79
C LEU A 95 9.73 -6.91 -14.29
N GLN A 96 9.56 -8.11 -14.87
CA GLN A 96 10.41 -9.26 -14.59
C GLN A 96 11.89 -8.98 -14.91
N GLU A 97 12.16 -8.17 -15.95
CA GLU A 97 13.51 -7.75 -16.30
C GLU A 97 14.07 -6.61 -15.43
N LYS A 98 13.19 -5.74 -14.90
CA LYS A 98 13.60 -4.49 -14.24
C LYS A 98 13.59 -4.56 -12.72
N LEU A 99 12.65 -5.29 -12.15
CA LEU A 99 12.51 -5.36 -10.70
C LEU A 99 13.52 -6.32 -10.07
N PRO A 100 13.94 -6.05 -8.83
CA PRO A 100 14.76 -7.00 -8.08
C PRO A 100 14.03 -8.33 -7.85
N THR A 101 14.78 -9.43 -8.01
CA THR A 101 14.30 -10.80 -7.79
C THR A 101 14.97 -11.42 -6.56
N TYR A 102 14.40 -12.48 -6.01
CA TYR A 102 15.03 -13.23 -4.92
C TYR A 102 16.33 -13.90 -5.36
N SER A 103 16.37 -14.48 -6.56
CA SER A 103 17.53 -15.16 -7.12
C SER A 103 18.64 -14.22 -7.58
N GLY A 104 18.35 -12.94 -7.76
CA GLY A 104 19.23 -11.97 -8.41
C GLY A 104 19.35 -12.14 -9.92
N LYS A 105 18.64 -13.11 -10.52
CA LYS A 105 18.62 -13.33 -11.98
C LYS A 105 17.50 -12.54 -12.61
N LYS A 106 17.78 -11.87 -13.73
CA LYS A 106 16.77 -11.18 -14.53
C LYS A 106 15.84 -12.18 -15.18
N GLY A 107 14.56 -11.81 -15.28
CA GLY A 107 13.53 -12.67 -15.87
C GLY A 107 12.90 -13.66 -14.88
N ASP A 108 13.46 -13.85 -13.69
CA ASP A 108 12.83 -14.60 -12.60
C ASP A 108 11.70 -13.80 -11.96
N GLU A 109 10.95 -14.45 -11.06
CA GLU A 109 9.84 -13.83 -10.33
C GLU A 109 10.32 -12.63 -9.50
N PRO A 110 9.80 -11.42 -9.76
CA PRO A 110 10.19 -10.24 -9.00
C PRO A 110 9.61 -10.25 -7.59
N MET A 111 10.32 -9.61 -6.66
CA MET A 111 9.84 -9.43 -5.30
C MET A 111 8.60 -8.52 -5.28
N PRO A 112 7.48 -8.92 -4.64
CA PRO A 112 6.26 -8.13 -4.58
C PRO A 112 6.46 -6.72 -4.01
N GLU A 113 7.37 -6.58 -3.05
CA GLU A 113 7.74 -5.32 -2.44
C GLU A 113 8.36 -4.34 -3.46
N GLY A 114 9.04 -4.86 -4.48
CA GLY A 114 9.56 -4.06 -5.58
C GLY A 114 8.46 -3.44 -6.41
N LEU A 115 7.39 -4.19 -6.71
CA LEU A 115 6.21 -3.68 -7.39
C LEU A 115 5.46 -2.65 -6.53
N PHE A 116 5.31 -2.93 -5.23
CA PHE A 116 4.69 -2.01 -4.29
C PHE A 116 5.43 -0.67 -4.23
N TRP A 117 6.76 -0.69 -4.17
CA TRP A 117 7.59 0.50 -4.25
C TRP A 117 7.33 1.29 -5.53
N LEU A 118 7.37 0.62 -6.69
CA LEU A 118 7.12 1.23 -7.98
C LEU A 118 5.74 1.91 -8.05
N LEU A 119 4.70 1.24 -7.56
CA LEU A 119 3.34 1.79 -7.57
C LEU A 119 3.23 3.08 -6.75
N LEU A 120 3.88 3.15 -5.60
CA LEU A 120 3.85 4.33 -4.72
C LEU A 120 4.70 5.48 -5.24
N THR A 121 5.94 5.20 -5.64
CA THR A 121 6.92 6.24 -6.01
C THR A 121 6.87 6.59 -7.50
N GLY A 122 6.60 5.61 -8.36
CA GLY A 122 6.75 5.69 -9.81
C GLY A 122 8.16 5.40 -10.30
N GLU A 123 9.07 4.97 -9.40
CA GLU A 123 10.46 4.66 -9.71
C GLU A 123 10.76 3.18 -9.42
N VAL A 124 11.60 2.57 -10.26
CA VAL A 124 12.06 1.19 -10.06
C VAL A 124 13.05 1.17 -8.90
N PRO A 125 12.79 0.37 -7.84
CA PRO A 125 13.67 0.35 -6.68
C PRO A 125 14.96 -0.44 -6.94
N THR A 126 15.98 -0.13 -6.16
CA THR A 126 17.17 -0.96 -6.01
C THR A 126 16.88 -2.17 -5.11
N LYS A 127 17.73 -3.22 -5.20
CA LYS A 127 17.62 -4.39 -4.30
C LYS A 127 17.69 -4.00 -2.83
N ALA A 128 18.56 -3.07 -2.47
CA ALA A 128 18.72 -2.60 -1.09
C ALA A 128 17.46 -1.89 -0.56
N GLU A 129 16.79 -1.11 -1.40
CA GLU A 129 15.52 -0.46 -1.05
C GLU A 129 14.41 -1.48 -0.82
N VAL A 130 14.32 -2.52 -1.67
CA VAL A 130 13.37 -3.62 -1.51
C VAL A 130 13.65 -4.40 -0.24
N ASP A 131 14.91 -4.76 0.03
CA ASP A 131 15.28 -5.49 1.26
C ASP A 131 14.97 -4.69 2.53
N SER A 132 15.18 -3.37 2.49
CA SER A 132 14.80 -2.47 3.60
C SER A 132 13.30 -2.45 3.83
N LEU A 133 12.50 -2.42 2.76
CA LEU A 133 11.04 -2.47 2.84
C LEU A 133 10.55 -3.81 3.40
N THR A 134 11.12 -4.91 2.93
CA THR A 134 10.82 -6.26 3.44
C THR A 134 11.11 -6.36 4.94
N ALA A 135 12.28 -5.87 5.37
CA ALA A 135 12.62 -5.85 6.80
C ALA A 135 11.66 -4.99 7.63
N GLU A 136 11.21 -3.84 7.10
CA GLU A 136 10.20 -3.00 7.76
C GLU A 136 8.86 -3.71 7.90
N LEU A 137 8.37 -4.39 6.85
CA LEU A 137 7.12 -5.15 6.90
C LEU A 137 7.20 -6.29 7.90
N HIS A 138 8.30 -7.04 7.93
CA HIS A 138 8.51 -8.10 8.93
C HIS A 138 8.51 -7.57 10.37
N ALA A 139 9.14 -6.42 10.61
CA ALA A 139 9.17 -5.80 11.93
C ALA A 139 7.78 -5.36 12.43
N ARG A 140 6.83 -5.12 11.51
CA ARG A 140 5.47 -4.67 11.80
C ARG A 140 4.44 -5.82 11.80
N SER A 141 4.82 -7.05 11.50
CA SER A 141 3.90 -8.17 11.21
C SER A 141 3.12 -8.68 12.41
N THR A 142 3.59 -8.46 13.63
CA THR A 142 2.96 -8.97 14.85
C THR A 142 1.52 -8.51 15.02
N LEU A 143 0.60 -9.48 15.19
CA LEU A 143 -0.80 -9.19 15.45
C LEU A 143 -1.03 -8.72 16.90
N PRO A 144 -1.92 -7.73 17.10
CA PRO A 144 -2.38 -7.37 18.43
C PRO A 144 -3.15 -8.54 19.08
N ALA A 145 -2.94 -8.73 20.39
CA ALA A 145 -3.53 -9.85 21.14
C ALA A 145 -5.07 -9.89 21.06
N HIS A 146 -5.74 -8.72 21.01
CA HIS A 146 -7.20 -8.67 20.87
C HIS A 146 -7.69 -9.17 19.52
N VAL A 147 -6.93 -8.95 18.43
CA VAL A 147 -7.26 -9.46 17.09
C VAL A 147 -7.09 -10.98 17.04
N GLU A 148 -5.99 -11.48 17.57
CA GLU A 148 -5.75 -12.93 17.68
C GLU A 148 -6.85 -13.60 18.50
N SER A 149 -7.22 -13.04 19.66
CA SER A 149 -8.31 -13.53 20.50
C SER A 149 -9.66 -13.54 19.76
N THR A 150 -9.96 -12.48 19.00
CA THR A 150 -11.17 -12.38 18.17
C THR A 150 -11.21 -13.48 17.12
N ILE A 151 -10.12 -13.71 16.38
CA ILE A 151 -10.03 -14.76 15.36
C ILE A 151 -10.26 -16.14 15.99
N ARG A 152 -9.66 -16.40 17.16
CA ARG A 152 -9.81 -17.69 17.87
C ARG A 152 -11.24 -17.93 18.37
N SER A 153 -12.03 -16.86 18.59
CA SER A 153 -13.43 -16.96 19.04
C SER A 153 -14.43 -17.20 17.91
N PHE A 154 -14.03 -17.13 16.64
CA PHE A 154 -14.95 -17.33 15.53
C PHE A 154 -15.56 -18.74 15.51
N PRO A 155 -16.87 -18.87 15.25
CA PRO A 155 -17.52 -20.17 15.07
C PRO A 155 -16.87 -20.99 13.95
N LYS A 156 -16.73 -22.29 14.14
CA LYS A 156 -16.10 -23.18 13.15
C LYS A 156 -16.79 -23.17 11.77
N GLY A 157 -18.09 -22.92 11.72
CA GLY A 157 -18.89 -22.85 10.49
C GLY A 157 -18.85 -21.47 9.80
N MET A 158 -18.19 -20.48 10.37
CA MET A 158 -18.14 -19.15 9.78
C MET A 158 -17.36 -19.13 8.46
N HIS A 159 -17.92 -18.50 7.42
CA HIS A 159 -17.29 -18.44 6.10
C HIS A 159 -15.90 -17.77 6.16
N PRO A 160 -14.87 -18.28 5.47
CA PRO A 160 -13.50 -17.74 5.54
C PRO A 160 -13.39 -16.26 5.23
N MET A 161 -14.11 -15.78 4.21
CA MET A 161 -14.09 -14.36 3.86
C MET A 161 -14.74 -13.47 4.92
N THR A 162 -15.76 -13.99 5.63
CA THR A 162 -16.37 -13.28 6.76
C THR A 162 -15.39 -13.19 7.93
N GLN A 163 -14.64 -14.26 8.20
CA GLN A 163 -13.59 -14.25 9.23
C GLN A 163 -12.49 -13.23 8.89
N LEU A 164 -12.02 -13.23 7.64
CA LEU A 164 -11.03 -12.26 7.17
C LEU A 164 -11.52 -10.83 7.33
N SER A 165 -12.72 -10.53 6.84
CA SER A 165 -13.31 -9.19 6.93
C SER A 165 -13.47 -8.72 8.37
N SER A 166 -13.96 -9.60 9.26
CA SER A 166 -14.13 -9.29 10.69
C SER A 166 -12.80 -9.07 11.40
N ALA A 167 -11.76 -9.86 11.06
CA ALA A 167 -10.43 -9.71 11.63
C ALA A 167 -9.75 -8.40 11.18
N ILE A 168 -9.93 -8.01 9.89
CA ILE A 168 -9.45 -6.72 9.38
C ILE A 168 -10.15 -5.57 10.11
N LEU A 169 -11.47 -5.65 10.31
CA LEU A 169 -12.22 -4.63 11.04
C LEU A 169 -11.76 -4.52 12.51
N ALA A 170 -11.38 -5.62 13.13
CA ALA A 170 -10.84 -5.61 14.50
C ALA A 170 -9.50 -4.87 14.61
N LEU A 171 -8.71 -4.76 13.53
CA LEU A 171 -7.48 -3.97 13.50
C LEU A 171 -7.71 -2.46 13.58
N GLN A 172 -8.93 -1.98 13.35
CA GLN A 172 -9.26 -0.55 13.33
C GLN A 172 -8.90 0.15 14.65
N THR A 173 -8.95 -0.54 15.78
CA THR A 173 -8.58 0.04 17.08
C THR A 173 -7.13 0.51 17.18
N ASP A 174 -6.25 -0.06 16.36
CA ASP A 174 -4.83 0.30 16.28
C ASP A 174 -4.54 1.41 15.25
N SER A 175 -5.55 1.88 14.52
CA SER A 175 -5.38 2.88 13.48
C SER A 175 -4.74 4.16 14.00
N VAL A 176 -3.63 4.53 13.38
CA VAL A 176 -2.94 5.80 13.63
C VAL A 176 -3.78 6.96 13.10
N PHE A 177 -4.35 6.80 11.90
CA PHE A 177 -5.17 7.83 11.28
C PHE A 177 -6.41 8.15 12.12
N ALA A 178 -7.12 7.14 12.62
CA ALA A 178 -8.31 7.35 13.44
C ALA A 178 -7.99 8.14 14.73
N ARG A 179 -6.88 7.81 15.39
CA ARG A 179 -6.44 8.52 16.60
C ARG A 179 -6.04 9.97 16.32
N GLU A 180 -5.30 10.22 15.27
CA GLU A 180 -4.85 11.56 14.92
C GLU A 180 -5.98 12.41 14.34
N TYR A 181 -6.91 11.80 13.60
CA TYR A 181 -8.11 12.47 13.12
C TYR A 181 -8.97 12.97 14.27
N ALA A 182 -9.18 12.14 15.31
CA ALA A 182 -9.92 12.54 16.53
C ALA A 182 -9.28 13.73 17.26
N LYS A 183 -7.95 13.91 17.14
CA LYS A 183 -7.21 15.06 17.71
C LYS A 183 -7.28 16.31 16.83
N GLY A 184 -7.94 16.25 15.66
CA GLY A 184 -8.07 17.40 14.75
C GLY A 184 -6.83 17.67 13.91
N THR A 185 -6.09 16.63 13.50
CA THR A 185 -4.90 16.78 12.66
C THR A 185 -5.23 17.46 11.33
N SER A 186 -4.30 18.23 10.77
CA SER A 186 -4.50 18.94 9.52
C SER A 186 -4.57 17.99 8.32
N LYS A 187 -5.36 18.34 7.29
CA LYS A 187 -5.45 17.56 6.04
C LYS A 187 -4.11 17.34 5.34
N ALA A 188 -3.16 18.25 5.54
CA ALA A 188 -1.81 18.13 4.98
C ALA A 188 -1.02 16.95 5.55
N MET A 189 -1.39 16.46 6.75
CA MET A 189 -0.75 15.33 7.45
C MET A 189 -1.47 14.00 7.25
N TYR A 190 -2.64 13.98 6.60
CA TYR A 190 -3.41 12.74 6.41
C TYR A 190 -2.63 11.63 5.73
N TRP A 191 -1.82 11.97 4.74
CA TRP A 191 -1.01 11.00 4.01
C TRP A 191 -0.03 10.25 4.93
N ASP A 192 0.57 10.93 5.91
CA ASP A 192 1.53 10.35 6.84
C ASP A 192 0.88 9.27 7.72
N HIS A 193 -0.26 9.62 8.31
CA HIS A 193 -1.02 8.69 9.17
C HIS A 193 -1.62 7.53 8.36
N THR A 194 -2.09 7.80 7.14
CA THR A 194 -2.59 6.76 6.23
C THR A 194 -1.47 5.83 5.77
N TYR A 195 -0.27 6.36 5.54
CA TYR A 195 0.91 5.55 5.23
C TYR A 195 1.22 4.55 6.36
N GLU A 196 1.23 5.02 7.61
CA GLU A 196 1.46 4.13 8.76
C GLU A 196 0.40 3.02 8.87
N ASP A 197 -0.88 3.36 8.69
CA ASP A 197 -1.97 2.36 8.73
C ASP A 197 -1.87 1.37 7.56
N MET A 198 -1.53 1.83 6.36
CA MET A 198 -1.32 0.98 5.19
C MET A 198 -0.17 -0.01 5.44
N MET A 199 0.97 0.45 5.94
CA MET A 199 2.13 -0.40 6.21
C MET A 199 1.83 -1.43 7.30
N ASN A 200 1.15 -1.02 8.37
CA ASN A 200 0.75 -1.92 9.44
C ASN A 200 -0.25 -2.99 8.95
N LEU A 201 -1.21 -2.59 8.10
CA LEU A 201 -2.19 -3.52 7.54
C LEU A 201 -1.49 -4.53 6.61
N LEU A 202 -0.68 -4.07 5.66
CA LEU A 202 0.04 -4.96 4.72
C LEU A 202 0.93 -5.96 5.46
N ALA A 203 1.63 -5.52 6.49
CA ALA A 203 2.50 -6.38 7.27
C ALA A 203 1.75 -7.48 8.05
N ARG A 204 0.53 -7.19 8.52
CA ARG A 204 -0.27 -8.10 9.36
C ARG A 204 -1.21 -9.01 8.55
N LEU A 205 -1.56 -8.65 7.32
CA LEU A 205 -2.48 -9.44 6.50
C LEU A 205 -2.09 -10.91 6.33
N PRO A 206 -0.82 -11.28 6.08
CA PRO A 206 -0.43 -12.68 5.96
C PRO A 206 -0.78 -13.51 7.21
N GLU A 207 -0.53 -12.96 8.40
CA GLU A 207 -0.84 -13.64 9.67
C GLU A 207 -2.36 -13.70 9.91
N VAL A 208 -3.10 -12.63 9.60
CA VAL A 208 -4.58 -12.63 9.64
C VAL A 208 -5.18 -13.69 8.74
N CYS A 209 -4.61 -13.93 7.56
CA CYS A 209 -5.07 -14.98 6.64
C CYS A 209 -4.68 -16.39 7.10
N ALA A 210 -3.47 -16.54 7.63
CA ALA A 210 -2.94 -17.85 8.03
C ALA A 210 -3.60 -18.39 9.31
N LEU A 211 -3.89 -17.55 10.29
CA LEU A 211 -4.39 -17.97 11.59
C LEU A 211 -5.74 -18.72 11.52
N PRO A 212 -6.77 -18.27 10.79
CA PRO A 212 -8.00 -19.02 10.61
C PRO A 212 -7.81 -20.37 9.89
N ALA A 213 -6.89 -20.43 8.93
CA ALA A 213 -6.59 -21.64 8.20
C ALA A 213 -5.93 -22.69 9.11
N VAL A 214 -4.95 -22.30 9.90
CA VAL A 214 -4.26 -23.16 10.87
C VAL A 214 -5.21 -23.69 11.94
N LEU A 215 -6.15 -22.87 12.42
CA LEU A 215 -7.13 -23.29 13.44
C LEU A 215 -8.17 -24.31 12.92
N ARG A 216 -8.32 -24.42 11.60
CA ARG A 216 -9.25 -25.40 10.97
C ARG A 216 -8.63 -26.76 10.68
N VAL A 217 -7.30 -26.85 10.61
CA VAL A 217 -6.62 -28.13 10.38
C VAL A 217 -6.82 -29.00 11.62
N PRO A 218 -7.41 -30.22 11.48
CA PRO A 218 -7.52 -31.14 12.58
C PRO A 218 -6.15 -31.46 13.19
N ARG A 219 -6.03 -31.47 14.51
CA ARG A 219 -4.76 -31.69 15.25
C ARG A 219 -4.06 -33.03 14.99
N GLY A 220 -4.44 -33.77 13.96
CA GLY A 220 -3.85 -35.03 13.53
C GLY A 220 -3.14 -35.02 12.19
N CYS A 221 -3.27 -33.94 11.38
CA CYS A 221 -2.38 -33.69 10.25
C CYS A 221 -1.18 -32.94 10.80
N SER A 222 0.03 -33.45 10.61
CA SER A 222 1.29 -32.79 10.98
C SER A 222 1.19 -31.33 10.63
N ALA A 223 1.14 -30.48 11.66
CA ALA A 223 1.18 -29.04 11.48
C ALA A 223 2.41 -28.73 10.62
N MET A 224 2.24 -27.98 9.54
CA MET A 224 3.39 -27.34 8.88
C MET A 224 4.20 -26.65 9.99
N PRO A 225 5.49 -26.97 10.12
CA PRO A 225 6.29 -26.39 11.18
C PRO A 225 6.27 -24.86 11.06
N ARG A 226 6.22 -24.19 12.18
CA ARG A 226 6.34 -22.72 12.30
C ARG A 226 7.54 -22.14 11.52
N ALA A 227 8.53 -22.99 11.22
CA ALA A 227 9.68 -22.70 10.37
C ALA A 227 9.35 -22.37 8.90
N ALA A 228 8.12 -22.57 8.42
CA ALA A 228 7.73 -22.15 7.09
C ALA A 228 7.43 -20.65 6.99
N LEU A 229 7.40 -19.93 8.12
CA LEU A 229 7.31 -18.46 8.18
C LEU A 229 8.69 -17.78 8.36
N ASP A 230 9.70 -18.55 8.73
CA ASP A 230 11.10 -18.09 8.71
C ASP A 230 11.64 -18.31 7.28
N HIS A 231 11.49 -17.31 6.45
CA HIS A 231 12.08 -17.26 5.13
C HIS A 231 13.60 -17.08 5.22
N SER A 232 14.29 -18.14 5.67
CA SER A 232 15.72 -18.31 5.35
C SER A 232 15.78 -19.16 4.07
N PRO A 233 16.42 -18.67 2.99
CA PRO A 233 16.52 -19.42 1.74
C PRO A 233 17.58 -20.50 1.88
N SER A 234 17.16 -21.72 2.18
CA SER A 234 17.96 -22.91 1.98
C SER A 234 17.22 -23.85 1.02
N VAL A 235 17.22 -23.47 -0.25
CA VAL A 235 16.88 -24.40 -1.33
C VAL A 235 18.18 -24.79 -2.01
N ALA A 236 18.67 -25.99 -1.71
CA ALA A 236 19.68 -26.64 -2.53
C ALA A 236 19.11 -26.92 -3.94
N PRO A 237 19.91 -26.76 -5.01
CA PRO A 237 19.44 -27.02 -6.36
C PRO A 237 19.18 -28.52 -6.56
N PRO A 238 18.21 -28.92 -7.42
CA PRO A 238 18.02 -30.31 -7.80
C PRO A 238 19.23 -30.79 -8.57
N GLN A 239 19.78 -31.90 -8.13
CA GLN A 239 20.76 -32.63 -8.92
C GLN A 239 20.05 -33.36 -10.06
N VAL A 240 20.56 -33.19 -11.27
CA VAL A 240 20.17 -33.89 -12.51
C VAL A 240 20.67 -35.34 -12.43
#